data_cd5f926fe79f50693c24cb55a9be18b7
#
_entry.id   cd5f926fe79f50693c24cb55a9be18b7
#
_cell.length_a   1.000
_cell.length_b   1.000
_cell.length_c   1.000
_cell.angle_alpha   90.00
_cell.angle_beta   90.00
_cell.angle_gamma   90.00
#
_symmetry.space_group_name_H-M   'P 1'
#
loop_
_entity.id
_entity.type
_entity.pdbx_description
1 polymer ?
#
loop_
_entity_poly.entity_id
_entity_poly.type
_entity_poly.pdbx_seq_one_letter_code
_entity_poly.pdbx_strand_id
1 'polypeptide(L)'
;MPRCVIIGAGPVEPEQKKLLLPGDYVIACDAGYLNARTLGVVPDLIVGDFDSAPRPEGENLVVLPAEKDDTDTHYAARLAVEKGFEQVLILGVLGGARLDHSLAAIAAGLWLAKQGPEVTIAGRGAELRYVLPGRPVKVEHAPHAYFSLFPLEGTAEGVSITGAKYPLQNARLVPDATLGASNETMPGGAEVRVERGSLLLVRAPK
;
A
#
# COMPACT_ATOMS: atom_id res chain seq x y z
N MET A 1 -17.90 7.20 -0.11
CA MET A 1 -18.06 5.85 0.45
C MET A 1 -17.04 5.66 1.57
N PRO A 2 -17.25 4.76 2.54
CA PRO A 2 -16.23 4.44 3.55
C PRO A 2 -14.98 3.90 2.86
N ARG A 3 -13.82 4.10 3.50
CA ARG A 3 -12.54 3.55 3.06
C ARG A 3 -12.38 2.14 3.59
N CYS A 4 -11.72 1.24 2.84
CA CYS A 4 -11.30 -0.07 3.36
C CYS A 4 -9.89 0.03 3.98
N VAL A 5 -9.70 -0.61 5.13
CA VAL A 5 -8.38 -0.79 5.77
C VAL A 5 -8.07 -2.26 5.85
N ILE A 6 -6.99 -2.70 5.20
CA ILE A 6 -6.49 -4.08 5.27
C ILE A 6 -5.34 -4.11 6.27
N ILE A 7 -5.40 -4.98 7.26
CA ILE A 7 -4.37 -5.10 8.30
C ILE A 7 -3.76 -6.49 8.25
N GLY A 8 -2.50 -6.57 7.83
CA GLY A 8 -1.73 -7.81 7.81
C GLY A 8 -1.07 -8.14 9.15
N ALA A 9 -0.42 -9.31 9.21
CA ALA A 9 0.25 -9.86 10.39
C ALA A 9 1.67 -9.32 10.64
N GLY A 10 2.20 -8.49 9.73
CA GLY A 10 3.52 -7.87 9.89
C GLY A 10 3.53 -6.76 10.95
N PRO A 11 4.70 -6.14 11.19
CA PRO A 11 4.84 -5.14 12.25
C PRO A 11 3.95 -3.93 12.04
N VAL A 12 3.29 -3.48 13.11
CA VAL A 12 2.60 -2.18 13.19
C VAL A 12 3.16 -1.35 14.35
N GLU A 13 3.05 -0.04 14.23
CA GLU A 13 3.44 0.92 15.25
C GLU A 13 2.16 1.58 15.81
N PRO A 14 2.05 1.79 17.13
CA PRO A 14 0.84 2.39 17.73
C PRO A 14 0.44 3.73 17.10
N GLU A 15 1.43 4.50 16.63
CA GLU A 15 1.23 5.79 15.97
C GLU A 15 0.44 5.69 14.67
N GLN A 16 0.44 4.53 14.01
CA GLN A 16 -0.34 4.27 12.79
C GLN A 16 -1.85 4.32 13.04
N LYS A 17 -2.29 4.28 14.31
CA LYS A 17 -3.68 4.58 14.69
C LYS A 17 -4.16 5.93 14.13
N LYS A 18 -3.27 6.91 13.97
CA LYS A 18 -3.60 8.23 13.40
C LYS A 18 -4.00 8.16 11.92
N LEU A 19 -3.68 7.07 11.24
CA LEU A 19 -4.06 6.84 9.84
C LEU A 19 -5.49 6.29 9.69
N LEU A 20 -6.08 5.80 10.79
CA LEU A 20 -7.42 5.25 10.79
C LEU A 20 -8.46 6.36 10.95
N LEU A 21 -9.56 6.24 10.23
CA LEU A 21 -10.66 7.20 10.23
C LEU A 21 -11.92 6.57 10.82
N PRO A 22 -12.77 7.35 11.49
CA PRO A 22 -14.10 6.87 11.86
C PRO A 22 -14.88 6.39 10.61
N GLY A 23 -15.44 5.19 10.69
CA GLY A 23 -16.20 4.61 9.58
C GLY A 23 -15.37 3.83 8.55
N ASP A 24 -14.05 3.65 8.77
CA ASP A 24 -13.26 2.71 7.99
C ASP A 24 -13.84 1.28 8.13
N TYR A 25 -13.93 0.56 7.01
CA TYR A 25 -14.23 -0.87 7.01
C TYR A 25 -12.91 -1.65 7.13
N VAL A 26 -12.75 -2.40 8.21
CA VAL A 26 -11.50 -3.06 8.57
C VAL A 26 -11.53 -4.54 8.24
N ILE A 27 -10.60 -4.99 7.37
CA ILE A 27 -10.34 -6.41 7.09
C ILE A 27 -8.99 -6.77 7.71
N ALA A 28 -8.97 -7.70 8.65
CA ALA A 28 -7.74 -8.24 9.23
C ALA A 28 -7.36 -9.55 8.53
N CYS A 29 -6.08 -9.70 8.16
CA CYS A 29 -5.55 -10.87 7.48
C CYS A 29 -4.73 -11.72 8.46
N ASP A 30 -5.13 -12.98 8.66
CA ASP A 30 -4.50 -13.93 9.59
C ASP A 30 -4.27 -13.29 10.97
N ALA A 31 -3.05 -13.32 11.53
CA ALA A 31 -2.72 -12.68 12.81
C ALA A 31 -2.88 -11.13 12.81
N GLY A 32 -3.27 -10.52 11.69
CA GLY A 32 -3.57 -9.08 11.59
C GLY A 32 -4.66 -8.60 12.54
N TYR A 33 -5.52 -9.49 13.07
CA TYR A 33 -6.49 -9.12 14.10
C TYR A 33 -5.82 -8.68 15.42
N LEU A 34 -4.63 -9.20 15.73
CA LEU A 34 -3.83 -8.76 16.88
C LEU A 34 -3.30 -7.34 16.66
N ASN A 35 -2.90 -7.02 15.42
CA ASN A 35 -2.50 -5.69 15.02
C ASN A 35 -3.67 -4.70 15.06
N ALA A 36 -4.86 -5.09 14.61
CA ALA A 36 -6.06 -4.29 14.75
C ALA A 36 -6.34 -3.93 16.21
N ARG A 37 -6.19 -4.88 17.12
CA ARG A 37 -6.28 -4.64 18.57
C ARG A 37 -5.23 -3.65 19.07
N THR A 38 -3.98 -3.76 18.62
CA THR A 38 -2.89 -2.82 18.94
C THR A 38 -3.22 -1.41 18.47
N LEU A 39 -3.84 -1.29 17.30
CA LEU A 39 -4.28 -0.01 16.72
C LEU A 39 -5.60 0.50 17.32
N GLY A 40 -6.24 -0.28 18.20
CA GLY A 40 -7.48 0.09 18.90
C GLY A 40 -8.72 0.08 18.02
N VAL A 41 -8.76 -0.80 17.02
CA VAL A 41 -9.92 -1.02 16.15
C VAL A 41 -10.38 -2.46 16.19
N VAL A 42 -11.68 -2.67 15.95
CA VAL A 42 -12.28 -3.99 15.81
C VAL A 42 -12.46 -4.28 14.33
N PRO A 43 -11.95 -5.41 13.81
CA PRO A 43 -12.16 -5.76 12.40
C PRO A 43 -13.64 -6.03 12.12
N ASP A 44 -14.13 -5.53 10.97
CA ASP A 44 -15.44 -5.90 10.42
C ASP A 44 -15.39 -7.29 9.80
N LEU A 45 -14.20 -7.73 9.35
CA LEU A 45 -13.98 -9.05 8.78
C LEU A 45 -12.56 -9.54 9.13
N ILE A 46 -12.42 -10.83 9.44
CA ILE A 46 -11.12 -11.48 9.61
C ILE A 46 -11.02 -12.60 8.57
N VAL A 47 -9.95 -12.63 7.81
CA VAL A 47 -9.69 -13.61 6.74
C VAL A 47 -8.35 -14.29 6.97
N GLY A 48 -8.27 -15.59 6.82
CA GLY A 48 -6.99 -16.31 6.96
C GLY A 48 -7.18 -17.82 7.08
N ASP A 49 -6.07 -18.56 7.06
CA ASP A 49 -6.02 -19.99 7.38
C ASP A 49 -5.67 -20.26 8.84
N PHE A 50 -5.20 -19.21 9.56
CA PHE A 50 -4.86 -19.24 11.00
C PHE A 50 -3.80 -20.26 11.37
N ASP A 51 -2.83 -20.49 10.47
CA ASP A 51 -1.67 -21.34 10.72
C ASP A 51 -0.63 -20.67 11.64
N SER A 52 -0.58 -19.31 11.62
CA SER A 52 0.41 -18.51 12.35
C SER A 52 -0.09 -17.97 13.69
N ALA A 53 -1.38 -18.02 13.97
CA ALA A 53 -1.97 -17.51 15.22
C ALA A 53 -3.26 -18.27 15.61
N PRO A 54 -3.62 -18.28 16.90
CA PRO A 54 -4.89 -18.87 17.33
C PRO A 54 -6.06 -18.26 16.54
N ARG A 55 -6.95 -19.14 16.07
CA ARG A 55 -8.17 -18.68 15.38
C ARG A 55 -9.03 -17.87 16.35
N PRO A 56 -9.40 -16.62 16.01
CA PRO A 56 -10.29 -15.83 16.83
C PRO A 56 -11.70 -16.42 16.84
N GLU A 57 -12.42 -16.17 17.93
CA GLU A 57 -13.86 -16.48 18.01
C GLU A 57 -14.66 -15.32 17.42
N GLY A 58 -15.77 -15.62 16.73
CA GLY A 58 -16.68 -14.61 16.20
C GLY A 58 -17.37 -15.03 14.90
N GLU A 59 -18.41 -14.26 14.51
CA GLU A 59 -19.19 -14.52 13.30
C GLU A 59 -18.57 -13.88 12.03
N ASN A 60 -17.72 -12.87 12.18
CA ASN A 60 -17.11 -12.14 11.07
C ASN A 60 -15.78 -12.77 10.62
N LEU A 61 -15.81 -14.09 10.38
CA LEU A 61 -14.63 -14.87 10.09
C LEU A 61 -14.78 -15.61 8.77
N VAL A 62 -13.81 -15.44 7.87
CA VAL A 62 -13.67 -16.24 6.65
C VAL A 62 -12.43 -17.10 6.76
N VAL A 63 -12.65 -18.41 6.88
CA VAL A 63 -11.54 -19.38 6.92
C VAL A 63 -11.18 -19.75 5.50
N LEU A 64 -9.95 -19.51 5.14
CA LEU A 64 -9.38 -19.84 3.84
C LEU A 64 -8.68 -21.20 3.90
N PRO A 65 -8.62 -21.96 2.80
CA PRO A 65 -7.78 -23.15 2.75
C PRO A 65 -6.31 -22.75 2.87
N ALA A 66 -5.49 -23.60 3.54
CA ALA A 66 -4.05 -23.37 3.64
C ALA A 66 -3.36 -23.48 2.27
N GLU A 67 -3.82 -24.44 1.44
CA GLU A 67 -3.37 -24.55 0.04
C GLU A 67 -4.22 -23.63 -0.83
N LYS A 68 -3.67 -22.47 -1.18
CA LYS A 68 -4.29 -21.45 -2.05
C LYS A 68 -3.23 -20.72 -2.87
N ASP A 69 -3.63 -20.23 -4.03
CA ASP A 69 -2.73 -19.50 -4.95
C ASP A 69 -2.47 -18.05 -4.51
N ASP A 70 -3.23 -17.54 -3.53
CA ASP A 70 -3.17 -16.15 -3.08
C ASP A 70 -2.74 -16.01 -1.61
N THR A 71 -2.11 -14.89 -1.30
CA THR A 71 -1.94 -14.46 0.09
C THR A 71 -3.27 -13.93 0.65
N ASP A 72 -3.44 -13.97 1.99
CA ASP A 72 -4.63 -13.41 2.65
C ASP A 72 -4.81 -11.92 2.36
N THR A 73 -3.70 -11.18 2.23
CA THR A 73 -3.72 -9.77 1.81
C THR A 73 -4.29 -9.60 0.40
N HIS A 74 -3.95 -10.49 -0.54
CA HIS A 74 -4.49 -10.42 -1.89
C HIS A 74 -5.98 -10.82 -1.91
N TYR A 75 -6.37 -11.80 -1.12
CA TYR A 75 -7.78 -12.14 -0.95
C TYR A 75 -8.58 -10.96 -0.38
N ALA A 76 -8.07 -10.30 0.66
CA ALA A 76 -8.68 -9.09 1.22
C ALA A 76 -8.77 -7.95 0.18
N ALA A 77 -7.75 -7.79 -0.67
CA ALA A 77 -7.77 -6.82 -1.76
C ALA A 77 -8.90 -7.10 -2.76
N ARG A 78 -9.15 -8.38 -3.11
CA ARG A 78 -10.30 -8.75 -3.97
C ARG A 78 -11.63 -8.41 -3.32
N LEU A 79 -11.80 -8.72 -2.02
CA LEU A 79 -13.01 -8.36 -1.29
C LEU A 79 -13.23 -6.84 -1.27
N ALA A 80 -12.16 -6.04 -1.17
CA ALA A 80 -12.27 -4.59 -1.22
C ALA A 80 -12.81 -4.11 -2.57
N VAL A 81 -12.38 -4.71 -3.68
CA VAL A 81 -12.91 -4.43 -5.02
C VAL A 81 -14.37 -4.88 -5.15
N GLU A 82 -14.69 -6.10 -4.75
CA GLU A 82 -16.05 -6.67 -4.80
C GLU A 82 -17.06 -5.83 -4.01
N LYS A 83 -16.61 -5.26 -2.87
CA LYS A 83 -17.43 -4.35 -2.04
C LYS A 83 -17.49 -2.91 -2.58
N GLY A 84 -16.76 -2.59 -3.66
CA GLY A 84 -16.79 -1.28 -4.32
C GLY A 84 -16.06 -0.17 -3.57
N PHE A 85 -15.05 -0.47 -2.75
CA PHE A 85 -14.25 0.55 -2.09
C PHE A 85 -13.37 1.30 -3.10
N GLU A 86 -13.39 2.63 -3.04
CA GLU A 86 -12.59 3.51 -3.91
C GLU A 86 -11.25 3.90 -3.28
N GLN A 87 -11.10 3.73 -1.97
CA GLN A 87 -9.86 3.99 -1.23
C GLN A 87 -9.52 2.80 -0.34
N VAL A 88 -8.27 2.39 -0.39
CA VAL A 88 -7.77 1.27 0.43
C VAL A 88 -6.45 1.64 1.08
N LEU A 89 -6.42 1.52 2.41
CA LEU A 89 -5.20 1.61 3.21
C LEU A 89 -4.77 0.21 3.63
N ILE A 90 -3.49 -0.12 3.45
CA ILE A 90 -2.92 -1.41 3.86
C ILE A 90 -1.87 -1.16 4.94
N LEU A 91 -2.02 -1.81 6.09
CA LEU A 91 -1.13 -1.72 7.24
C LEU A 91 -0.61 -3.11 7.63
N GLY A 92 0.51 -3.16 8.39
CA GLY A 92 1.02 -4.42 8.91
C GLY A 92 1.53 -5.39 7.84
N VAL A 93 2.07 -4.86 6.72
CA VAL A 93 2.61 -5.68 5.63
C VAL A 93 4.05 -5.33 5.26
N LEU A 94 4.59 -4.23 5.78
CA LEU A 94 5.96 -3.80 5.50
C LEU A 94 6.91 -4.20 6.63
N GLY A 95 8.02 -4.88 6.26
CA GLY A 95 9.06 -5.32 7.21
C GLY A 95 8.72 -6.63 7.91
N GLY A 96 9.40 -6.88 9.04
CA GLY A 96 9.35 -8.18 9.72
C GLY A 96 10.35 -9.18 9.14
N ALA A 97 10.25 -10.46 9.55
CA ALA A 97 11.15 -11.53 9.12
C ALA A 97 10.88 -12.00 7.67
N ARG A 98 9.68 -11.76 7.15
CA ARG A 98 9.21 -12.25 5.86
C ARG A 98 9.21 -11.12 4.81
N LEU A 99 10.38 -10.83 4.22
CA LEU A 99 10.50 -9.84 3.14
C LEU A 99 9.64 -10.21 1.92
N ASP A 100 9.53 -11.51 1.63
CA ASP A 100 8.68 -12.05 0.56
C ASP A 100 7.20 -11.63 0.74
N HIS A 101 6.67 -11.62 1.96
CA HIS A 101 5.32 -11.12 2.22
C HIS A 101 5.18 -9.61 1.98
N SER A 102 6.22 -8.82 2.27
CA SER A 102 6.19 -7.39 1.92
C SER A 102 6.17 -7.18 0.41
N LEU A 103 6.94 -7.95 -0.34
CA LEU A 103 6.94 -7.91 -1.82
C LEU A 103 5.59 -8.37 -2.39
N ALA A 104 5.01 -9.45 -1.84
CA ALA A 104 3.68 -9.92 -2.24
C ALA A 104 2.59 -8.89 -1.95
N ALA A 105 2.66 -8.18 -0.81
CA ALA A 105 1.72 -7.11 -0.48
C ALA A 105 1.85 -5.90 -1.44
N ILE A 106 3.07 -5.55 -1.87
CA ILE A 106 3.28 -4.52 -2.90
C ILE A 106 2.67 -4.96 -4.23
N ALA A 107 2.82 -6.22 -4.61
CA ALA A 107 2.20 -6.77 -5.83
C ALA A 107 0.67 -6.77 -5.74
N ALA A 108 0.10 -7.20 -4.60
CA ALA A 108 -1.34 -7.14 -4.35
C ALA A 108 -1.89 -5.71 -4.41
N GLY A 109 -1.14 -4.75 -3.84
CA GLY A 109 -1.49 -3.33 -3.92
C GLY A 109 -1.48 -2.78 -5.35
N LEU A 110 -0.54 -3.21 -6.21
CA LEU A 110 -0.53 -2.84 -7.63
C LEU A 110 -1.77 -3.42 -8.33
N TRP A 111 -2.05 -4.71 -8.12
CA TRP A 111 -3.24 -5.34 -8.67
C TRP A 111 -4.49 -4.55 -8.29
N LEU A 112 -4.63 -4.24 -7.00
CA LEU A 112 -5.77 -3.49 -6.46
C LEU A 112 -5.89 -2.10 -7.09
N ALA A 113 -4.79 -1.35 -7.19
CA ALA A 113 -4.78 -0.02 -7.81
C ALA A 113 -5.22 -0.06 -9.28
N LYS A 114 -4.89 -1.11 -10.01
CA LYS A 114 -5.33 -1.34 -11.39
C LYS A 114 -6.83 -1.64 -11.50
N GLN A 115 -7.46 -2.20 -10.45
CA GLN A 115 -8.91 -2.43 -10.42
C GLN A 115 -9.71 -1.14 -10.17
N GLY A 116 -9.05 -0.03 -9.82
CA GLY A 116 -9.75 1.24 -9.66
C GLY A 116 -9.43 2.00 -8.37
N PRO A 117 -9.33 1.36 -7.21
CA PRO A 117 -9.09 2.04 -5.95
C PRO A 117 -7.80 2.87 -5.90
N GLU A 118 -7.83 3.94 -5.13
CA GLU A 118 -6.62 4.60 -4.65
C GLU A 118 -6.04 3.78 -3.49
N VAL A 119 -4.80 3.31 -3.64
CA VAL A 119 -4.16 2.40 -2.69
C VAL A 119 -2.97 3.08 -2.01
N THR A 120 -2.96 3.01 -0.69
CA THR A 120 -1.82 3.42 0.15
C THR A 120 -1.39 2.23 1.01
N ILE A 121 -0.10 1.92 1.00
CA ILE A 121 0.49 1.00 1.97
C ILE A 121 1.33 1.84 2.93
N ALA A 122 1.14 1.70 4.23
CA ALA A 122 1.89 2.47 5.20
C ALA A 122 2.50 1.57 6.29
N GLY A 123 3.76 1.86 6.67
CA GLY A 123 4.46 1.15 7.73
C GLY A 123 5.92 1.53 7.83
N ARG A 124 6.49 1.40 9.04
CA ARG A 124 7.92 1.69 9.33
C ARG A 124 8.38 3.06 8.84
N GLY A 125 7.53 4.07 9.02
CA GLY A 125 7.81 5.43 8.57
C GLY A 125 7.70 5.65 7.06
N ALA A 126 7.41 4.61 6.27
CA ALA A 126 7.24 4.72 4.83
C ALA A 126 5.76 4.72 4.43
N GLU A 127 5.48 5.40 3.32
CA GLU A 127 4.20 5.39 2.61
C GLU A 127 4.45 5.02 1.15
N LEU A 128 3.72 4.03 0.66
CA LEU A 128 3.80 3.55 -0.72
C LEU A 128 2.47 3.84 -1.43
N ARG A 129 2.55 4.38 -2.65
CA ARG A 129 1.40 4.65 -3.52
C ARG A 129 1.71 4.21 -4.95
N TYR A 130 0.70 4.12 -5.79
CA TYR A 130 0.84 3.65 -7.17
C TYR A 130 0.52 4.78 -8.14
N VAL A 131 1.45 5.04 -9.08
CA VAL A 131 1.24 5.99 -10.19
C VAL A 131 0.92 5.17 -11.42
N LEU A 132 -0.25 5.38 -11.98
CA LEU A 132 -0.76 4.67 -13.15
C LEU A 132 -1.05 5.66 -14.28
N PRO A 133 -1.07 5.21 -15.55
CA PRO A 133 -1.47 6.05 -16.67
C PRO A 133 -2.83 6.72 -16.43
N GLY A 134 -2.87 8.02 -16.67
CA GLY A 134 -4.09 8.83 -16.46
C GLY A 134 -4.43 9.15 -15.00
N ARG A 135 -3.65 8.66 -14.03
CA ARG A 135 -3.84 8.89 -12.59
C ARG A 135 -2.61 9.54 -11.96
N PRO A 136 -2.45 10.86 -12.08
CA PRO A 136 -1.33 11.57 -11.44
C PRO A 136 -1.43 11.48 -9.92
N VAL A 137 -0.26 11.40 -9.26
CA VAL A 137 -0.17 11.36 -7.81
C VAL A 137 0.48 12.63 -7.31
N LYS A 138 -0.21 13.33 -6.41
CA LYS A 138 0.34 14.48 -5.69
C LYS A 138 1.12 13.99 -4.48
N VAL A 139 2.31 14.57 -4.28
CA VAL A 139 3.18 14.33 -3.13
C VAL A 139 3.23 15.62 -2.32
N GLU A 140 2.63 15.59 -1.13
CA GLU A 140 2.63 16.74 -0.23
C GLU A 140 4.05 17.13 0.18
N HIS A 141 4.27 18.43 0.35
CA HIS A 141 5.57 18.93 0.80
C HIS A 141 5.93 18.40 2.19
N ALA A 142 7.10 17.77 2.28
CA ALA A 142 7.66 17.29 3.52
C ALA A 142 9.20 17.47 3.51
N PRO A 143 9.73 18.48 4.20
CA PRO A 143 11.15 18.83 4.14
C PRO A 143 12.07 17.74 4.69
N HIS A 144 11.54 16.83 5.52
CA HIS A 144 12.28 15.73 6.15
C HIS A 144 11.98 14.36 5.53
N ALA A 145 11.48 14.33 4.29
CA ALA A 145 11.21 13.10 3.59
C ALA A 145 11.77 13.12 2.16
N TYR A 146 12.22 11.96 1.71
CA TYR A 146 12.45 11.67 0.30
C TYR A 146 11.20 11.02 -0.30
N PHE A 147 11.05 11.17 -1.63
CA PHE A 147 10.22 10.27 -2.40
C PHE A 147 11.02 9.64 -3.53
N SER A 148 10.70 8.39 -3.84
CA SER A 148 11.37 7.60 -4.86
C SER A 148 10.35 6.94 -5.77
N LEU A 149 10.73 6.73 -7.02
CA LEU A 149 9.90 6.08 -8.04
C LEU A 149 10.60 4.82 -8.53
N PHE A 150 9.89 3.72 -8.53
CA PHE A 150 10.36 2.43 -9.04
C PHE A 150 9.36 1.88 -10.05
N PRO A 151 9.78 1.56 -11.30
CA PRO A 151 8.91 0.87 -12.24
C PRO A 151 8.65 -0.57 -11.78
N LEU A 152 7.39 -1.00 -11.84
CA LEU A 152 6.96 -2.31 -11.29
C LEU A 152 6.83 -3.40 -12.36
N GLU A 153 6.43 -3.05 -13.57
CA GLU A 153 6.10 -4.00 -14.63
C GLU A 153 6.98 -3.82 -15.87
N GLY A 154 8.27 -3.67 -15.64
CA GLY A 154 9.21 -3.33 -16.70
C GLY A 154 9.39 -1.83 -16.83
N THR A 155 9.67 -1.34 -18.05
CA THR A 155 9.95 0.07 -18.30
C THR A 155 8.71 0.94 -18.11
N ALA A 156 8.86 2.05 -17.39
CA ALA A 156 7.88 3.13 -17.34
C ALA A 156 8.32 4.27 -18.27
N GLU A 157 7.41 4.76 -19.13
CA GLU A 157 7.68 5.80 -20.12
C GLU A 157 6.75 6.99 -19.96
N GLY A 158 7.19 8.15 -20.42
CA GLY A 158 6.47 9.41 -20.25
C GLY A 158 6.41 9.87 -18.79
N VAL A 159 7.44 9.50 -17.99
CA VAL A 159 7.49 9.86 -16.58
C VAL A 159 7.81 11.34 -16.43
N SER A 160 6.95 12.08 -15.79
CA SER A 160 7.13 13.50 -15.51
C SER A 160 6.95 13.79 -14.03
N ILE A 161 7.87 14.57 -13.47
CA ILE A 161 7.84 15.05 -12.08
C ILE A 161 7.92 16.56 -12.13
N THR A 162 6.93 17.23 -11.53
CA THR A 162 6.93 18.69 -11.33
C THR A 162 6.92 19.01 -9.84
N GLY A 163 7.38 20.20 -9.45
CA GLY A 163 7.42 20.61 -8.05
C GLY A 163 8.42 19.85 -7.17
N ALA A 164 9.44 19.26 -7.79
CA ALA A 164 10.49 18.51 -7.10
C ALA A 164 11.88 19.12 -7.36
N LYS A 165 12.82 18.81 -6.48
CA LYS A 165 14.22 19.26 -6.58
C LYS A 165 14.91 18.71 -7.85
N TYR A 166 14.56 17.48 -8.21
CA TYR A 166 15.03 16.82 -9.42
C TYR A 166 13.84 16.55 -10.34
N PRO A 167 13.38 17.55 -11.13
CA PRO A 167 12.23 17.36 -12.01
C PRO A 167 12.58 16.43 -13.17
N LEU A 168 11.58 15.72 -13.66
CA LEU A 168 11.70 14.92 -14.87
C LEU A 168 10.66 15.39 -15.90
N GLN A 169 11.01 15.30 -17.17
CA GLN A 169 10.09 15.59 -18.27
C GLN A 169 10.17 14.47 -19.31
N ASN A 170 9.06 13.78 -19.49
CA ASN A 170 8.94 12.67 -20.47
C ASN A 170 10.09 11.64 -20.38
N ALA A 171 10.50 11.33 -19.15
CA ALA A 171 11.61 10.44 -18.89
C ALA A 171 11.20 8.96 -19.03
N ARG A 172 12.24 8.12 -19.20
CA ARG A 172 12.12 6.67 -19.21
C ARG A 172 12.80 6.11 -17.95
N LEU A 173 12.05 5.39 -17.12
CA LEU A 173 12.57 4.67 -15.95
C LEU A 173 12.59 3.18 -16.26
N VAL A 174 13.72 2.55 -16.00
CA VAL A 174 13.93 1.11 -16.19
C VAL A 174 14.19 0.42 -14.85
N PRO A 175 13.83 -0.87 -14.70
CA PRO A 175 13.92 -1.58 -13.40
C PRO A 175 15.35 -1.71 -12.85
N ASP A 176 16.35 -1.69 -13.72
CA ASP A 176 17.77 -1.86 -13.41
C ASP A 176 18.53 -0.54 -13.24
N ALA A 177 17.80 0.60 -13.15
CA ALA A 177 18.38 1.91 -12.91
C ALA A 177 17.68 2.63 -11.75
N THR A 178 18.39 3.60 -11.15
CA THR A 178 17.94 4.30 -9.93
C THR A 178 17.59 5.77 -10.17
N LEU A 179 17.32 6.17 -11.41
CA LEU A 179 17.03 7.56 -11.79
C LEU A 179 15.88 8.20 -10.98
N GLY A 180 14.90 7.41 -10.54
CA GLY A 180 13.76 7.88 -9.75
C GLY A 180 13.99 7.97 -8.24
N ALA A 181 15.19 7.62 -7.73
CA ALA A 181 15.42 7.50 -6.30
C ALA A 181 15.76 8.83 -5.61
N SER A 182 15.32 8.97 -4.36
CA SER A 182 15.71 10.02 -3.40
C SER A 182 15.46 11.45 -3.87
N ASN A 183 14.32 11.72 -4.47
CA ASN A 183 13.88 13.07 -4.81
C ASN A 183 13.28 13.79 -3.58
N GLU A 184 13.18 15.09 -3.66
CA GLU A 184 12.64 15.96 -2.62
C GLU A 184 11.54 16.87 -3.19
N THR A 185 10.47 17.07 -2.43
CA THR A 185 9.42 18.02 -2.82
C THR A 185 9.87 19.45 -2.58
N MET A 186 9.56 20.36 -3.50
CA MET A 186 9.66 21.80 -3.29
C MET A 186 8.45 22.32 -2.47
N PRO A 187 8.54 23.56 -1.89
CA PRO A 187 7.36 24.19 -1.31
C PRO A 187 6.19 24.19 -2.31
N GLY A 188 5.02 23.72 -1.85
CA GLY A 188 3.84 23.46 -2.71
C GLY A 188 3.65 22.01 -3.10
N GLY A 189 4.63 21.14 -2.82
CA GLY A 189 4.56 19.72 -3.14
C GLY A 189 4.97 19.41 -4.58
N ALA A 190 4.93 18.12 -4.92
CA ALA A 190 5.25 17.61 -6.24
C ALA A 190 4.06 16.88 -6.87
N GLU A 191 4.08 16.73 -8.18
CA GLU A 191 3.16 15.86 -8.91
C GLU A 191 3.94 14.91 -9.79
N VAL A 192 3.54 13.64 -9.77
CA VAL A 192 4.15 12.56 -10.56
C VAL A 192 3.12 12.03 -11.54
N ARG A 193 3.53 11.89 -12.81
CA ARG A 193 2.72 11.32 -13.91
C ARG A 193 3.52 10.25 -14.64
N VAL A 194 2.81 9.30 -15.23
CA VAL A 194 3.36 8.29 -16.15
C VAL A 194 2.39 8.11 -17.32
N GLU A 195 2.91 7.91 -18.53
CA GLU A 195 2.08 7.65 -19.72
C GLU A 195 1.92 6.16 -19.99
N ARG A 196 2.98 5.36 -19.77
CA ARG A 196 2.98 3.90 -19.96
C ARG A 196 3.74 3.21 -18.84
N GLY A 197 3.25 2.04 -18.44
CA GLY A 197 3.77 1.29 -17.29
C GLY A 197 3.17 1.77 -15.96
N SER A 198 3.67 1.24 -14.88
CA SER A 198 3.25 1.58 -13.52
C SER A 198 4.47 1.88 -12.64
N LEU A 199 4.31 2.82 -11.72
CA LEU A 199 5.36 3.17 -10.78
C LEU A 199 4.88 2.93 -9.34
N LEU A 200 5.78 2.40 -8.51
CA LEU A 200 5.68 2.50 -7.07
C LEU A 200 6.31 3.83 -6.65
N LEU A 201 5.52 4.67 -6.02
CA LEU A 201 5.99 5.86 -5.33
C LEU A 201 6.21 5.48 -3.87
N VAL A 202 7.44 5.63 -3.39
CA VAL A 202 7.81 5.38 -1.99
C VAL A 202 8.20 6.70 -1.36
N ARG A 203 7.51 7.08 -0.29
CA ARG A 203 7.88 8.22 0.55
C ARG A 203 8.44 7.67 1.86
N ALA A 204 9.62 8.15 2.25
CA ALA A 204 10.30 7.71 3.46
C ALA A 204 11.05 8.87 4.13
N PRO A 205 11.32 8.82 5.44
CA PRO A 205 12.15 9.80 6.12
C PRO A 205 13.56 9.92 5.51
N LYS A 206 14.16 11.10 5.67
CA LYS A 206 15.58 11.34 5.35
C LYS A 206 16.48 10.69 6.38
#